data_c680215d20df460fe7fe738354f36e92
#
_entry.id   c680215d20df460fe7fe738354f36e92
#
_cell.length_a   1.000
_cell.length_b   1.000
_cell.length_c   1.000
_cell.angle_alpha   90.00
_cell.angle_beta   90.00
_cell.angle_gamma   90.00
#
_symmetry.space_group_name_H-M   'P 1'
#
loop_
_entity.id
_entity.type
_entity.pdbx_description
1 polymer ?
#
loop_
_entity_poly.entity_id
_entity_poly.type
_entity_poly.pdbx_seq_one_letter_code
_entity_poly.pdbx_strand_id
1 'polypeptide(L)'
;MVLFMISIFLVVQGLENAGISQLLASAFLKATALPSVLGVFAPSMIVTVGASFMNNWPMTILGLISIKQAVALGGLGASAFTGLVFSNVIGNNLGPHFFPFGSLAILMWLECMRKRGVNISLKEYLKVGAALSIVQVLVASAILWAELSAGLTLRF
;
A
#
# COMPACT_ATOMS: atom_id res chain seq x y z
N MET A 1 -22.83 -6.59 -2.61
CA MET A 1 -21.44 -7.07 -2.46
C MET A 1 -20.84 -7.54 -3.80
N VAL A 2 -21.52 -8.40 -4.59
CA VAL A 2 -21.03 -8.89 -5.88
C VAL A 2 -20.73 -7.76 -6.88
N LEU A 3 -21.64 -6.80 -7.06
CA LEU A 3 -21.43 -5.64 -7.95
C LEU A 3 -20.20 -4.81 -7.55
N PHE A 4 -19.96 -4.65 -6.25
CA PHE A 4 -18.78 -3.95 -5.75
C PHE A 4 -17.48 -4.68 -6.12
N MET A 5 -17.47 -6.02 -5.98
CA MET A 5 -16.31 -6.83 -6.38
C MET A 5 -16.05 -6.75 -7.88
N ILE A 6 -17.09 -6.86 -8.70
CA ILE A 6 -16.99 -6.71 -10.17
C ILE A 6 -16.43 -5.34 -10.53
N SER A 7 -16.93 -4.27 -9.89
CA SER A 7 -16.46 -2.90 -10.13
C SER A 7 -14.98 -2.73 -9.81
N ILE A 8 -14.49 -3.35 -8.73
CA ILE A 8 -13.05 -3.33 -8.39
C ILE A 8 -12.22 -3.97 -9.51
N PHE A 9 -12.62 -5.14 -10.00
CA PHE A 9 -11.88 -5.81 -11.08
C PHE A 9 -11.89 -4.99 -12.37
N LEU A 10 -13.01 -4.36 -12.73
CA LEU A 10 -13.09 -3.49 -13.91
C LEU A 10 -12.17 -2.28 -13.79
N VAL A 11 -12.13 -1.65 -12.61
CA VAL A 11 -11.22 -0.51 -12.35
C VAL A 11 -9.76 -0.95 -12.46
N VAL A 12 -9.40 -2.06 -11.82
CA VAL A 12 -8.02 -2.58 -11.87
C VAL A 12 -7.63 -2.94 -13.31
N GLN A 13 -8.52 -3.59 -14.07
CA GLN A 13 -8.28 -3.90 -15.47
C GLN A 13 -8.10 -2.64 -16.33
N GLY A 14 -8.88 -1.59 -16.06
CA GLY A 14 -8.72 -0.29 -16.73
C GLY A 14 -7.36 0.35 -16.43
N LEU A 15 -6.91 0.30 -15.18
CA LEU A 15 -5.59 0.82 -14.77
C LEU A 15 -4.45 0.00 -15.37
N GLU A 16 -4.60 -1.32 -15.47
CA GLU A 16 -3.63 -2.20 -16.12
C GLU A 16 -3.51 -1.87 -17.62
N ASN A 17 -4.63 -1.75 -18.31
CA ASN A 17 -4.67 -1.36 -19.72
C ASN A 17 -4.09 0.05 -19.97
N ALA A 18 -4.20 0.96 -19.01
CA ALA A 18 -3.59 2.28 -19.04
C ALA A 18 -2.07 2.27 -18.73
N GLY A 19 -1.48 1.11 -18.44
CA GLY A 19 -0.04 0.99 -18.18
C GLY A 19 0.38 1.35 -16.74
N ILE A 20 -0.55 1.57 -15.83
CA ILE A 20 -0.25 1.95 -14.44
C ILE A 20 0.48 0.81 -13.72
N SER A 21 0.16 -0.44 -14.03
CA SER A 21 0.85 -1.60 -13.45
C SER A 21 2.33 -1.66 -13.83
N GLN A 22 2.69 -1.32 -15.09
CA GLN A 22 4.09 -1.26 -15.54
C GLN A 22 4.84 -0.08 -14.87
N LEU A 23 4.16 1.06 -14.72
CA LEU A 23 4.73 2.21 -14.01
C LEU A 23 5.04 1.85 -12.55
N LEU A 24 4.10 1.21 -11.87
CA LEU A 24 4.31 0.72 -10.49
C LEU A 24 5.40 -0.35 -10.42
N ALA A 25 5.45 -1.29 -11.37
CA ALA A 25 6.50 -2.31 -11.43
C ALA A 25 7.89 -1.67 -11.52
N SER A 26 8.06 -0.67 -12.39
CA SER A 26 9.32 0.07 -12.51
C SER A 26 9.66 0.87 -11.26
N ALA A 27 8.66 1.46 -10.59
CA ALA A 27 8.83 2.17 -9.33
C ALA A 27 9.24 1.21 -8.20
N PHE A 28 8.66 0.01 -8.14
CA PHE A 28 9.02 -1.03 -7.18
C PHE A 28 10.47 -1.51 -7.38
N LEU A 29 10.89 -1.75 -8.63
CA LEU A 29 12.27 -2.13 -8.93
C LEU A 29 13.27 -1.07 -8.46
N LYS A 30 13.00 0.21 -8.74
CA LYS A 30 13.84 1.31 -8.27
C LYS A 30 13.84 1.43 -6.75
N ALA A 31 12.70 1.24 -6.12
CA ALA A 31 12.56 1.35 -4.68
C ALA A 31 13.28 0.20 -3.94
N THR A 32 13.20 -1.04 -4.44
CA THR A 32 13.92 -2.18 -3.85
C THR A 32 15.43 -2.10 -4.02
N ALA A 33 15.94 -1.31 -4.97
CA ALA A 33 17.36 -1.05 -5.14
C ALA A 33 17.94 -0.09 -4.09
N LEU A 34 17.09 0.56 -3.28
CA LEU A 34 17.53 1.43 -2.20
C LEU A 34 18.15 0.62 -1.04
N PRO A 35 19.18 1.17 -0.37
CA PRO A 35 19.87 0.43 0.69
C PRO A 35 19.04 0.31 1.96
N SER A 36 19.28 -0.76 2.71
CA SER A 36 18.76 -0.97 4.07
C SER A 36 17.23 -0.92 4.17
N VAL A 37 16.72 -0.33 5.21
CA VAL A 37 15.26 -0.16 5.48
C VAL A 37 14.54 0.57 4.35
N LEU A 38 15.23 1.46 3.62
CA LEU A 38 14.62 2.23 2.54
C LEU A 38 14.12 1.36 1.38
N GLY A 39 14.77 0.22 1.13
CA GLY A 39 14.33 -0.75 0.13
C GLY A 39 12.98 -1.41 0.43
N VAL A 40 12.52 -1.35 1.68
CA VAL A 40 11.20 -1.83 2.13
C VAL A 40 10.24 -0.66 2.37
N PHE A 41 10.74 0.41 2.98
CA PHE A 41 9.94 1.59 3.32
C PHE A 41 9.40 2.29 2.07
N ALA A 42 10.23 2.48 1.04
CA ALA A 42 9.81 3.19 -0.17
C ALA A 42 8.67 2.45 -0.93
N PRO A 43 8.74 1.13 -1.20
CA PRO A 43 7.61 0.40 -1.76
C PRO A 43 6.36 0.47 -0.87
N SER A 44 6.51 0.34 0.46
CA SER A 44 5.40 0.45 1.40
C SER A 44 4.73 1.82 1.33
N MET A 45 5.51 2.90 1.21
CA MET A 45 4.98 4.26 1.06
C MET A 45 4.27 4.47 -0.29
N ILE A 46 4.80 3.94 -1.38
CA ILE A 46 4.13 3.97 -2.69
C ILE A 46 2.74 3.34 -2.58
N VAL A 47 2.64 2.16 -1.97
CA VAL A 47 1.36 1.47 -1.76
C VAL A 47 0.46 2.23 -0.80
N THR A 48 1.00 2.79 0.30
CA THR A 48 0.28 3.62 1.28
C THR A 48 -0.41 4.80 0.59
N VAL A 49 0.33 5.53 -0.24
CA VAL A 49 -0.22 6.66 -0.99
C VAL A 49 -1.29 6.19 -1.99
N GLY A 50 -1.02 5.13 -2.76
CA GLY A 50 -1.98 4.56 -3.69
C GLY A 50 -3.27 4.11 -3.01
N ALA A 51 -3.17 3.35 -1.91
CA ALA A 51 -4.32 2.89 -1.14
C ALA A 51 -5.15 4.03 -0.54
N SER A 52 -4.50 5.15 -0.21
CA SER A 52 -5.17 6.34 0.32
C SER A 52 -6.12 6.99 -0.68
N PHE A 53 -5.84 6.88 -1.98
CA PHE A 53 -6.66 7.49 -3.03
C PHE A 53 -7.65 6.53 -3.69
N MET A 54 -7.25 5.28 -3.96
CA MET A 54 -8.08 4.35 -4.72
C MET A 54 -8.73 3.25 -3.88
N ASN A 55 -8.61 3.31 -2.57
CA ASN A 55 -9.00 2.25 -1.64
C ASN A 55 -8.01 1.06 -1.63
N ASN A 56 -7.96 0.36 -0.49
CA ASN A 56 -7.01 -0.74 -0.27
C ASN A 56 -7.25 -1.95 -1.19
N TRP A 57 -8.50 -2.30 -1.53
CA TRP A 57 -8.78 -3.47 -2.39
C TRP A 57 -8.22 -3.34 -3.80
N PRO A 58 -8.57 -2.29 -4.59
CA PRO A 58 -7.98 -2.09 -5.91
C PRO A 58 -6.46 -1.97 -5.86
N MET A 59 -5.92 -1.25 -4.86
CA MET A 59 -4.48 -1.08 -4.71
C MET A 59 -3.77 -2.40 -4.39
N THR A 60 -4.36 -3.28 -3.57
CA THR A 60 -3.80 -4.60 -3.28
C THR A 60 -3.64 -5.42 -4.56
N ILE A 61 -4.69 -5.50 -5.38
CA ILE A 61 -4.68 -6.28 -6.62
C ILE A 61 -3.70 -5.68 -7.62
N LEU A 62 -3.74 -4.36 -7.81
CA LEU A 62 -2.83 -3.65 -8.71
C LEU A 62 -1.38 -3.81 -8.27
N GLY A 63 -1.11 -3.74 -6.96
CA GLY A 63 0.21 -3.97 -6.37
C GLY A 63 0.73 -5.38 -6.67
N LEU A 64 -0.11 -6.42 -6.50
CA LEU A 64 0.28 -7.80 -6.81
C LEU A 64 0.57 -8.02 -8.29
N ILE A 65 -0.24 -7.45 -9.19
CA ILE A 65 0.02 -7.49 -10.64
C ILE A 65 1.35 -6.81 -10.95
N SER A 66 1.60 -5.63 -10.35
CA SER A 66 2.84 -4.89 -10.56
C SER A 66 4.07 -5.62 -10.01
N ILE A 67 3.96 -6.31 -8.87
CA ILE A 67 5.03 -7.16 -8.33
C ILE A 67 5.32 -8.31 -9.29
N LYS A 68 4.30 -8.98 -9.81
CA LYS A 68 4.46 -10.05 -10.82
C LYS A 68 5.19 -9.53 -12.07
N GLN A 69 4.85 -8.34 -12.55
CA GLN A 69 5.53 -7.71 -13.68
C GLN A 69 6.98 -7.31 -13.33
N ALA A 70 7.23 -6.80 -12.12
CA ALA A 70 8.58 -6.48 -11.67
C ALA A 70 9.49 -7.72 -11.61
N VAL A 71 8.97 -8.87 -11.18
CA VAL A 71 9.68 -10.16 -11.24
C VAL A 71 10.03 -10.51 -12.68
N ALA A 72 9.11 -10.37 -13.62
CA ALA A 72 9.32 -10.68 -15.02
C ALA A 72 10.36 -9.75 -15.69
N LEU A 73 10.39 -8.48 -15.29
CA LEU A 73 11.29 -7.47 -15.87
C LEU A 73 12.70 -7.50 -15.26
N GLY A 74 12.84 -7.78 -13.98
CA GLY A 74 14.08 -7.53 -13.25
C GLY A 74 14.72 -8.74 -12.56
N GLY A 75 14.09 -9.92 -12.59
CA GLY A 75 14.64 -11.12 -11.93
C GLY A 75 14.89 -10.91 -10.44
N LEU A 76 13.87 -10.43 -9.70
CA LEU A 76 13.96 -10.15 -8.26
C LEU A 76 14.37 -11.39 -7.46
N GLY A 77 15.37 -11.26 -6.60
CA GLY A 77 15.73 -12.31 -5.65
C GLY A 77 14.62 -12.56 -4.61
N ALA A 78 14.61 -13.75 -3.98
CA ALA A 78 13.58 -14.17 -3.02
C ALA A 78 13.33 -13.15 -1.90
N SER A 79 14.38 -12.52 -1.38
CA SER A 79 14.27 -11.50 -0.33
C SER A 79 13.56 -10.24 -0.83
N ALA A 80 13.92 -9.73 -2.01
CA ALA A 80 13.28 -8.55 -2.61
C ALA A 80 11.81 -8.83 -2.97
N PHE A 81 11.50 -10.01 -3.50
CA PHE A 81 10.14 -10.44 -3.76
C PHE A 81 9.30 -10.47 -2.48
N THR A 82 9.82 -11.14 -1.42
CA THR A 82 9.17 -11.20 -0.11
C THR A 82 8.94 -9.79 0.45
N GLY A 83 9.97 -8.94 0.38
CA GLY A 83 9.90 -7.55 0.80
C GLY A 83 8.79 -6.78 0.09
N LEU A 84 8.65 -6.92 -1.23
CA LEU A 84 7.58 -6.26 -1.99
C LEU A 84 6.18 -6.77 -1.64
N VAL A 85 6.02 -8.09 -1.46
CA VAL A 85 4.72 -8.67 -1.08
C VAL A 85 4.27 -8.12 0.28
N PHE A 86 5.16 -8.13 1.28
CA PHE A 86 4.83 -7.59 2.60
C PHE A 86 4.72 -6.06 2.60
N SER A 87 5.50 -5.34 1.78
CA SER A 87 5.32 -3.89 1.57
C SER A 87 3.93 -3.58 1.01
N ASN A 88 3.42 -4.41 0.09
CA ASN A 88 2.05 -4.28 -0.41
C ASN A 88 1.02 -4.48 0.71
N VAL A 89 1.22 -5.45 1.60
CA VAL A 89 0.36 -5.67 2.78
C VAL A 89 0.42 -4.49 3.74
N ILE A 90 1.62 -4.04 4.11
CA ILE A 90 1.85 -2.91 5.02
C ILE A 90 1.17 -1.64 4.49
N GLY A 91 1.45 -1.28 3.24
CA GLY A 91 0.92 -0.08 2.63
C GLY A 91 -0.60 -0.07 2.51
N ASN A 92 -1.20 -1.19 2.13
CA ASN A 92 -2.66 -1.30 2.01
C ASN A 92 -3.39 -1.26 3.35
N ASN A 93 -2.80 -1.79 4.42
CA ASN A 93 -3.43 -1.79 5.74
C ASN A 93 -3.24 -0.45 6.48
N LEU A 94 -2.10 0.22 6.30
CA LEU A 94 -1.79 1.49 6.96
C LEU A 94 -2.12 2.72 6.11
N GLY A 95 -2.26 2.56 4.79
CA GLY A 95 -2.60 3.62 3.84
C GLY A 95 -3.86 4.41 4.17
N PRO A 96 -4.98 3.76 4.53
CA PRO A 96 -6.22 4.47 4.85
C PRO A 96 -6.11 5.50 5.98
N HIS A 97 -5.14 5.36 6.88
CA HIS A 97 -4.88 6.36 7.92
C HIS A 97 -4.24 7.63 7.35
N PHE A 98 -3.55 7.53 6.22
CA PHE A 98 -2.92 8.68 5.57
C PHE A 98 -3.97 9.65 5.01
N PHE A 99 -5.02 9.15 4.38
CA PHE A 99 -6.10 9.95 3.80
C PHE A 99 -7.46 9.24 3.96
N PRO A 100 -8.51 9.91 4.49
CA PRO A 100 -9.74 9.22 4.91
C PRO A 100 -10.53 8.59 3.77
N PHE A 101 -10.40 9.08 2.54
CA PHE A 101 -11.15 8.55 1.39
C PHE A 101 -10.69 7.15 0.95
N GLY A 102 -9.51 6.71 1.38
CA GLY A 102 -8.99 5.37 1.09
C GLY A 102 -9.71 4.24 1.84
N SER A 103 -10.61 4.54 2.81
CA SER A 103 -11.31 3.52 3.57
C SER A 103 -12.74 3.90 3.89
N LEU A 104 -13.67 3.03 3.48
CA LEU A 104 -15.07 3.13 3.87
C LEU A 104 -15.25 3.08 5.40
N ALA A 105 -14.44 2.29 6.09
CA ALA A 105 -14.50 2.18 7.55
C ALA A 105 -14.20 3.52 8.24
N ILE A 106 -13.21 4.27 7.75
CA ILE A 106 -12.86 5.59 8.27
C ILE A 106 -13.96 6.60 7.97
N LEU A 107 -14.53 6.57 6.77
CA LEU A 107 -15.66 7.46 6.43
C LEU A 107 -16.88 7.18 7.31
N MET A 108 -17.19 5.90 7.55
CA MET A 108 -18.25 5.50 8.48
C MET A 108 -17.96 5.94 9.91
N TRP A 109 -16.71 5.82 10.35
CA TRP A 109 -16.29 6.29 11.67
C TRP A 109 -16.47 7.80 11.81
N LEU A 110 -16.03 8.59 10.84
CA LEU A 110 -16.22 10.06 10.82
C LEU A 110 -17.71 10.43 10.86
N GLU A 111 -18.55 9.71 10.13
CA GLU A 111 -19.99 9.92 10.14
C GLU A 111 -20.62 9.58 11.52
N CYS A 112 -20.18 8.49 12.16
CA CYS A 112 -20.61 8.13 13.51
C CYS A 112 -20.19 9.19 14.54
N MET A 113 -18.99 9.75 14.43
CA MET A 113 -18.51 10.82 15.30
C MET A 113 -19.35 12.10 15.11
N ARG A 114 -19.64 12.45 13.86
CA ARG A 114 -20.51 13.60 13.53
C ARG A 114 -21.90 13.45 14.14
N LYS A 115 -22.51 12.26 14.07
CA LYS A 115 -23.83 11.98 14.69
C LYS A 115 -23.80 12.10 16.20
N ARG A 116 -22.65 11.97 16.84
CA ARG A 116 -22.45 12.16 18.29
C ARG A 116 -22.03 13.58 18.66
N GLY A 117 -22.09 14.53 17.71
CA GLY A 117 -21.75 15.94 17.94
C GLY A 117 -20.26 16.25 17.87
N VAL A 118 -19.40 15.26 17.52
CA VAL A 118 -17.97 15.46 17.35
C VAL A 118 -17.66 15.69 15.87
N ASN A 119 -17.35 16.93 15.50
CA ASN A 119 -16.99 17.29 14.14
C ASN A 119 -15.47 17.32 13.99
N ILE A 120 -14.92 16.35 13.28
CA ILE A 120 -13.49 16.26 12.96
C ILE A 120 -13.29 16.84 11.57
N SER A 121 -12.52 17.92 11.48
CA SER A 121 -12.20 18.53 10.20
C SER A 121 -11.18 17.67 9.43
N LEU A 122 -11.22 17.74 8.09
CA LEU A 122 -10.24 17.04 7.24
C LEU A 122 -8.80 17.43 7.57
N LYS A 123 -8.57 18.71 7.93
CA LYS A 123 -7.24 19.19 8.31
C LYS A 123 -6.73 18.55 9.60
N GLU A 124 -7.59 18.40 10.60
CA GLU A 124 -7.25 17.73 11.87
C GLU A 124 -6.96 16.26 11.64
N TYR A 125 -7.82 15.58 10.84
CA TYR A 125 -7.59 14.20 10.47
C TYR A 125 -6.23 14.00 9.78
N LEU A 126 -5.93 14.81 8.75
CA LEU A 126 -4.67 14.71 8.01
C LEU A 126 -3.45 15.00 8.89
N LYS A 127 -3.53 15.98 9.78
CA LYS A 127 -2.42 16.33 10.67
C LYS A 127 -1.99 15.16 11.57
N VAL A 128 -2.96 14.44 12.10
CA VAL A 128 -2.69 13.29 12.98
C VAL A 128 -2.52 12.00 12.18
N GLY A 129 -3.43 11.72 11.26
CA GLY A 129 -3.46 10.48 10.49
C GLY A 129 -2.26 10.31 9.58
N ALA A 130 -1.86 11.36 8.85
CA ALA A 130 -0.70 11.28 7.97
C ALA A 130 0.61 11.07 8.76
N ALA A 131 0.80 11.83 9.85
CA ALA A 131 1.97 11.66 10.70
C ALA A 131 2.04 10.26 11.31
N LEU A 132 0.90 9.78 11.85
CA LEU A 132 0.79 8.44 12.42
C LEU A 132 1.06 7.35 11.37
N SER A 133 0.48 7.49 10.16
CA SER A 133 0.68 6.54 9.05
C SER A 133 2.15 6.43 8.65
N ILE A 134 2.85 7.56 8.51
CA ILE A 134 4.29 7.56 8.18
C ILE A 134 5.10 6.82 9.24
N VAL A 135 4.85 7.10 10.53
CA VAL A 135 5.55 6.43 11.63
C VAL A 135 5.25 4.93 11.66
N GLN A 136 3.97 4.55 11.51
CA GLN A 136 3.57 3.14 11.48
C GLN A 136 4.21 2.39 10.30
N VAL A 137 4.19 2.98 9.10
CA VAL A 137 4.82 2.37 7.91
C VAL A 137 6.34 2.27 8.10
N LEU A 138 6.99 3.26 8.70
CA LEU A 138 8.42 3.23 8.99
C LEU A 138 8.77 2.11 9.97
N VAL A 139 8.04 1.99 11.07
CA VAL A 139 8.25 0.95 12.10
C VAL A 139 8.01 -0.44 11.50
N ALA A 140 6.89 -0.63 10.79
CA ALA A 140 6.58 -1.91 10.16
C ALA A 140 7.64 -2.30 9.09
N SER A 141 8.11 -1.33 8.31
CA SER A 141 9.17 -1.56 7.32
C SER A 141 10.52 -1.87 7.97
N ALA A 142 10.83 -1.26 9.12
CA ALA A 142 12.06 -1.56 9.85
C ALA A 142 12.04 -2.99 10.44
N ILE A 143 10.91 -3.42 10.97
CA ILE A 143 10.72 -4.79 11.46
C ILE A 143 10.86 -5.78 10.29
N LEU A 144 10.15 -5.55 9.19
CA LEU A 144 10.22 -6.40 8.01
C LEU A 144 11.66 -6.48 7.44
N TRP A 145 12.36 -5.36 7.40
CA TRP A 145 13.76 -5.35 6.96
C TRP A 145 14.65 -6.19 7.88
N ALA A 146 14.46 -6.11 9.20
CA ALA A 146 15.20 -6.92 10.17
C ALA A 146 14.92 -8.42 9.97
N GLU A 147 13.66 -8.81 9.74
CA GLU A 147 13.27 -10.19 9.45
C GLU A 147 13.89 -10.70 8.14
N LEU A 148 13.86 -9.91 7.07
CA LEU A 148 14.50 -10.25 5.80
C LEU A 148 16.00 -10.39 5.94
N SER A 149 16.64 -9.54 6.75
CA SER A 149 18.08 -9.60 7.04
C SER A 149 18.45 -10.84 7.87
N ALA A 150 17.52 -11.35 8.69
CA ALA A 150 17.66 -12.61 9.42
C ALA A 150 17.40 -13.86 8.55
N GLY A 151 17.10 -13.67 7.25
CA GLY A 151 16.89 -14.78 6.30
C GLY A 151 15.47 -15.33 6.25
N LEU A 152 14.49 -14.63 6.86
CA LEU A 152 13.08 -14.97 6.76
C LEU A 152 12.54 -14.55 5.38
N THR A 153 12.46 -15.52 4.46
CA THR A 153 11.94 -15.29 3.11
C THR A 153 10.84 -16.29 2.79
N LEU A 154 9.89 -15.86 1.97
CA LEU A 154 8.91 -16.78 1.39
C LEU A 154 9.64 -17.75 0.46
N ARG A 155 9.47 -19.04 0.71
CA ARG A 155 9.93 -20.11 -0.19
C ARG A 155 8.78 -20.51 -1.08
N PHE A 156 8.99 -20.46 -2.37
CA PHE A 156 8.07 -20.95 -3.40
C PHE A 156 8.66 -22.15 -4.07
#